data_d39a156eb80e17fcf47a1d3c5d0c5323
#
_entry.id   d39a156eb80e17fcf47a1d3c5d0c5323
#
_cell.length_a   1.000
_cell.length_b   1.000
_cell.length_c   1.000
_cell.angle_alpha   90.00
_cell.angle_beta   90.00
_cell.angle_gamma   90.00
#
_symmetry.space_group_name_H-M   'P 1'
#
loop_
_entity.id
_entity.type
_entity.pdbx_description
1 polymer ?
#
loop_
_entity_poly.entity_id
_entity_poly.type
_entity_poly.pdbx_seq_one_letter_code
_entity_poly.pdbx_strand_id
1 'polypeptide(L)'
;MTEVETIHTNRITDAHEAHYREHGYAIVENFCTPNELESALGNFDEVVPGWVDFAKDPSRPKPEYYNKPYPDQRGIPHFPYQGKALNDLTFHPELHRFAVLMGEGEEMYCEQSHLTYKAMNTKDDFEQAMHLDYGNHTLAYPPDVPKYWQTAYLYYFTDVTLESGPTAVCSKQHYSERILVPNHHTRESRPEIYDNEVKVTCPAGSLLVYSMRTFHRGTAFTGANRGRLGMFVTYAPKACRWMGIVGWPISAGKPAFKEWIERASVEERNLLGFPEPGHEYWTDETLDGVGARFSGMDMTPYRDVMN
;
A
#
# COMPACT_ATOMS: atom_id res chain seq x y z
N MET A 1 33.04 18.45 -5.97
CA MET A 1 31.70 17.83 -5.93
C MET A 1 31.84 16.64 -5.00
N THR A 2 31.37 16.77 -3.76
CA THR A 2 31.38 15.70 -2.77
C THR A 2 30.15 14.83 -3.06
N GLU A 3 30.39 13.58 -3.44
CA GLU A 3 29.34 12.56 -3.49
C GLU A 3 28.71 12.45 -2.09
N VAL A 4 27.45 12.75 -1.99
CA VAL A 4 26.67 12.46 -0.80
C VAL A 4 26.40 10.96 -0.85
N GLU A 5 27.19 10.19 -0.09
CA GLU A 5 26.91 8.78 0.17
C GLU A 5 25.53 8.68 0.82
N THR A 6 24.55 8.24 0.06
CA THR A 6 23.20 7.95 0.58
C THR A 6 23.32 6.70 1.44
N ILE A 7 23.45 6.87 2.74
CA ILE A 7 23.41 5.76 3.71
C ILE A 7 21.97 5.20 3.67
N HIS A 8 21.75 4.19 2.85
CA HIS A 8 20.53 3.38 2.92
C HIS A 8 20.59 2.52 4.20
N THR A 9 20.10 3.07 5.30
CA THR A 9 19.82 2.24 6.46
C THR A 9 18.59 1.40 6.13
N ASN A 10 18.76 0.09 5.98
CA ASN A 10 17.66 -0.84 5.79
C ASN A 10 16.69 -0.72 6.95
N ARG A 11 15.53 -0.10 6.73
CA ARG A 11 14.49 0.06 7.77
C ARG A 11 13.76 -1.27 8.02
N ILE A 12 13.58 -2.07 6.96
CA ILE A 12 13.12 -3.45 7.06
C ILE A 12 14.37 -4.32 7.19
N THR A 13 14.67 -4.77 8.41
CA THR A 13 15.89 -5.50 8.77
C THR A 13 15.77 -7.00 8.48
N ASP A 14 16.89 -7.72 8.54
CA ASP A 14 16.94 -9.17 8.41
C ASP A 14 16.04 -9.90 9.42
N ALA A 15 15.86 -9.32 10.63
CA ALA A 15 14.95 -9.87 11.64
C ALA A 15 13.48 -9.76 11.18
N HIS A 16 13.10 -8.65 10.56
CA HIS A 16 11.76 -8.49 9.97
C HIS A 16 11.55 -9.43 8.79
N GLU A 17 12.58 -9.63 7.95
CA GLU A 17 12.56 -10.58 6.85
C GLU A 17 12.36 -12.01 7.36
N ALA A 18 13.14 -12.44 8.35
CA ALA A 18 13.02 -13.76 8.96
C ALA A 18 11.62 -13.97 9.54
N HIS A 19 11.09 -12.99 10.27
CA HIS A 19 9.74 -13.06 10.83
C HIS A 19 8.66 -13.15 9.73
N TYR A 20 8.78 -12.35 8.66
CA TYR A 20 7.86 -12.42 7.53
C TYR A 20 7.91 -13.80 6.84
N ARG A 21 9.12 -14.35 6.61
CA ARG A 21 9.27 -15.69 6.01
C ARG A 21 8.68 -16.78 6.89
N GLU A 22 8.77 -16.66 8.20
CA GLU A 22 8.27 -17.64 9.16
C GLU A 22 6.75 -17.51 9.38
N HIS A 23 6.25 -16.27 9.52
CA HIS A 23 4.88 -16.01 9.98
C HIS A 23 3.94 -15.46 8.89
N GLY A 24 4.49 -15.00 7.75
CA GLY A 24 3.74 -14.36 6.66
C GLY A 24 3.51 -12.86 6.84
N TYR A 25 3.96 -12.27 7.95
CA TYR A 25 3.88 -10.83 8.22
C TYR A 25 5.06 -10.35 9.06
N ALA A 26 5.27 -9.03 9.10
CA ALA A 26 6.19 -8.37 10.03
C ALA A 26 5.64 -6.99 10.41
N ILE A 27 5.96 -6.53 11.62
CA ILE A 27 5.63 -5.19 12.12
C ILE A 27 6.94 -4.42 12.24
N VAL A 28 7.07 -3.33 11.50
CA VAL A 28 8.26 -2.47 11.49
C VAL A 28 7.89 -1.18 12.21
N GLU A 29 8.20 -1.13 13.51
CA GLU A 29 7.95 0.07 14.31
C GLU A 29 8.87 1.22 13.89
N ASN A 30 8.34 2.45 13.94
CA ASN A 30 9.08 3.67 13.59
C ASN A 30 9.68 3.62 12.16
N PHE A 31 8.97 3.00 11.22
CA PHE A 31 9.41 2.94 9.82
C PHE A 31 9.55 4.34 9.21
N CYS A 32 8.56 5.21 9.40
CA CYS A 32 8.67 6.61 8.99
C CYS A 32 9.55 7.38 9.95
N THR A 33 10.45 8.20 9.43
CA THR A 33 11.10 9.23 10.24
C THR A 33 10.08 10.25 10.75
N PRO A 34 10.37 11.01 11.82
CA PRO A 34 9.46 12.05 12.30
C PRO A 34 9.05 13.06 11.21
N ASN A 35 9.98 13.46 10.33
CA ASN A 35 9.71 14.39 9.23
C ASN A 35 8.82 13.78 8.15
N GLU A 36 9.01 12.51 7.81
CA GLU A 36 8.15 11.80 6.86
C GLU A 36 6.74 11.65 7.40
N LEU A 37 6.60 11.30 8.68
CA LEU A 37 5.30 11.18 9.33
C LEU A 37 4.56 12.52 9.37
N GLU A 38 5.24 13.60 9.76
CA GLU A 38 4.66 14.94 9.79
C GLU A 38 4.23 15.38 8.37
N SER A 39 5.08 15.17 7.37
CA SER A 39 4.79 15.49 5.98
C SER A 39 3.61 14.65 5.44
N ALA A 40 3.56 13.36 5.79
CA ALA A 40 2.47 12.48 5.40
C ALA A 40 1.14 12.90 6.03
N LEU A 41 1.13 13.28 7.32
CA LEU A 41 -0.07 13.77 7.99
C LEU A 41 -0.55 15.10 7.41
N GLY A 42 0.36 16.04 7.09
CA GLY A 42 0.01 17.29 6.39
C GLY A 42 -0.64 17.01 5.04
N ASN A 43 -0.03 16.14 4.24
CA ASN A 43 -0.56 15.77 2.93
C ASN A 43 -1.86 14.93 3.04
N PHE A 44 -2.02 14.14 4.10
CA PHE A 44 -3.26 13.40 4.39
C PHE A 44 -4.42 14.38 4.61
N ASP A 45 -4.18 15.46 5.37
CA ASP A 45 -5.21 16.47 5.63
C ASP A 45 -5.58 17.29 4.39
N GLU A 46 -4.64 17.50 3.45
CA GLU A 46 -4.95 18.09 2.13
C GLU A 46 -5.89 17.20 1.31
N VAL A 47 -5.72 15.87 1.38
CA VAL A 47 -6.51 14.90 0.62
C VAL A 47 -7.86 14.63 1.29
N VAL A 48 -7.89 14.48 2.61
CA VAL A 48 -9.11 14.22 3.42
C VAL A 48 -9.20 15.20 4.58
N PRO A 49 -9.66 16.43 4.32
CA PRO A 49 -9.63 17.53 5.27
C PRO A 49 -10.34 17.22 6.60
N GLY A 50 -9.69 17.60 7.70
CA GLY A 50 -10.21 17.49 9.06
C GLY A 50 -10.04 16.11 9.71
N TRP A 51 -9.59 15.09 8.97
CA TRP A 51 -9.40 13.76 9.52
C TRP A 51 -8.20 13.66 10.46
N VAL A 52 -7.12 14.42 10.21
CA VAL A 52 -5.95 14.42 11.09
C VAL A 52 -6.26 14.98 12.46
N ASP A 53 -6.98 16.10 12.53
CA ASP A 53 -7.40 16.71 13.78
C ASP A 53 -8.43 15.84 14.51
N PHE A 54 -9.41 15.30 13.78
CA PHE A 54 -10.42 14.41 14.33
C PHE A 54 -9.81 13.12 14.88
N ALA A 55 -8.81 12.56 14.20
CA ALA A 55 -8.13 11.34 14.67
C ALA A 55 -7.33 11.56 15.95
N LYS A 56 -6.78 12.78 16.14
CA LYS A 56 -6.09 13.16 17.39
C LYS A 56 -7.06 13.43 18.55
N ASP A 57 -8.21 14.00 18.22
CA ASP A 57 -9.23 14.41 19.20
C ASP A 57 -10.64 14.19 18.62
N PRO A 58 -11.28 13.03 18.87
CA PRO A 58 -12.63 12.72 18.38
C PRO A 58 -13.75 13.60 18.93
N SER A 59 -13.47 14.52 19.86
CA SER A 59 -14.42 15.56 20.29
C SER A 59 -14.57 16.70 19.26
N ARG A 60 -13.61 16.78 18.30
CA ARG A 60 -13.67 17.74 17.20
C ARG A 60 -14.87 17.50 16.28
N PRO A 61 -15.27 18.49 15.51
CA PRO A 61 -16.31 18.31 14.49
C PRO A 61 -15.96 17.14 13.54
N LYS A 62 -16.96 16.34 13.22
CA LYS A 62 -16.78 15.23 12.27
C LYS A 62 -16.36 15.76 10.90
N PRO A 63 -15.32 15.18 10.29
CA PRO A 63 -14.87 15.54 8.95
C PRO A 63 -15.97 15.38 7.90
N GLU A 64 -15.85 16.07 6.77
CA GLU A 64 -16.86 16.04 5.70
C GLU A 64 -17.15 14.60 5.21
N TYR A 65 -16.11 13.77 5.08
CA TYR A 65 -16.22 12.39 4.60
C TYR A 65 -16.38 11.36 5.74
N TYR A 66 -16.81 11.75 6.91
CA TYR A 66 -16.91 10.87 8.08
C TYR A 66 -17.74 9.60 7.81
N ASN A 67 -18.90 9.74 7.18
CA ASN A 67 -19.79 8.65 6.78
C ASN A 67 -20.28 8.79 5.34
N LYS A 68 -19.62 9.63 4.54
CA LYS A 68 -19.94 9.83 3.13
C LYS A 68 -18.89 9.13 2.28
N PRO A 69 -19.27 8.58 1.14
CA PRO A 69 -18.28 8.13 0.18
C PRO A 69 -17.44 9.34 -0.30
N TYR A 70 -16.14 9.14 -0.42
CA TYR A 70 -15.28 10.09 -1.11
C TYR A 70 -15.74 10.23 -2.57
N PRO A 71 -15.58 11.39 -3.24
CA PRO A 71 -16.12 11.61 -4.60
C PRO A 71 -15.53 10.72 -5.70
N ASP A 72 -14.53 9.91 -5.40
CA ASP A 72 -13.97 8.98 -6.36
C ASP A 72 -14.84 7.72 -6.55
N GLN A 73 -14.49 6.90 -7.53
CA GLN A 73 -15.28 5.74 -7.94
C GLN A 73 -15.47 4.68 -6.85
N ARG A 74 -14.62 4.64 -5.81
CA ARG A 74 -14.66 3.66 -4.72
C ARG A 74 -15.00 4.25 -3.36
N GLY A 75 -15.14 5.57 -3.29
CA GLY A 75 -15.39 6.28 -2.03
C GLY A 75 -14.21 6.29 -1.06
N ILE A 76 -12.99 6.02 -1.53
CA ILE A 76 -11.72 6.17 -0.81
C ILE A 76 -10.68 6.85 -1.72
N PRO A 77 -9.78 7.69 -1.17
CA PRO A 77 -8.72 8.30 -1.96
C PRO A 77 -7.68 7.26 -2.40
N HIS A 78 -7.40 7.25 -3.69
CA HIS A 78 -6.39 6.41 -4.31
C HIS A 78 -5.24 7.24 -4.87
N PHE A 79 -4.08 6.59 -4.99
CA PHE A 79 -2.95 7.12 -5.75
C PHE A 79 -3.38 7.48 -7.20
N PRO A 80 -2.83 8.57 -7.77
CA PRO A 80 -1.94 9.56 -7.16
C PRO A 80 -2.70 10.56 -6.29
N TYR A 81 -2.09 10.93 -5.16
CA TYR A 81 -2.64 11.92 -4.24
C TYR A 81 -2.26 13.33 -4.68
N GLN A 82 -3.08 14.31 -4.36
CA GLN A 82 -2.66 15.69 -4.35
C GLN A 82 -1.50 15.87 -3.38
N GLY A 83 -0.50 16.68 -3.71
CA GLY A 83 0.71 16.84 -2.90
C GLY A 83 1.82 15.82 -3.24
N LYS A 84 2.78 15.65 -2.35
CA LYS A 84 4.00 14.86 -2.61
C LYS A 84 4.23 13.71 -1.61
N ALA A 85 4.06 13.96 -0.32
CA ALA A 85 4.55 13.06 0.72
C ALA A 85 3.94 11.65 0.67
N LEU A 86 2.62 11.53 0.45
CA LEU A 86 1.95 10.23 0.32
C LEU A 86 2.35 9.49 -0.95
N ASN A 87 2.62 10.23 -2.04
CA ASN A 87 3.13 9.64 -3.29
C ASN A 87 4.57 9.12 -3.10
N ASP A 88 5.43 9.84 -2.39
CA ASP A 88 6.79 9.40 -2.06
C ASP A 88 6.77 8.13 -1.19
N LEU A 89 5.88 8.06 -0.20
CA LEU A 89 5.71 6.85 0.61
C LEU A 89 5.16 5.67 -0.18
N THR A 90 4.35 5.91 -1.21
CA THR A 90 3.88 4.85 -2.13
C THR A 90 5.05 4.17 -2.85
N PHE A 91 6.07 4.94 -3.25
CA PHE A 91 7.28 4.45 -3.93
C PHE A 91 8.52 4.45 -3.03
N HIS A 92 8.32 4.33 -1.72
CA HIS A 92 9.46 4.29 -0.80
C HIS A 92 10.40 3.12 -1.17
N PRO A 93 11.71 3.36 -1.35
CA PRO A 93 12.65 2.34 -1.87
C PRO A 93 12.67 1.04 -1.07
N GLU A 94 12.48 1.12 0.25
CA GLU A 94 12.44 -0.07 1.12
C GLU A 94 11.26 -1.00 0.83
N LEU A 95 10.10 -0.46 0.41
CA LEU A 95 8.94 -1.27 0.03
C LEU A 95 9.24 -2.09 -1.22
N HIS A 96 9.77 -1.41 -2.24
CA HIS A 96 10.16 -2.08 -3.49
C HIS A 96 11.27 -3.11 -3.25
N ARG A 97 12.35 -2.72 -2.55
CA ARG A 97 13.46 -3.63 -2.20
C ARG A 97 12.95 -4.89 -1.50
N PHE A 98 12.09 -4.71 -0.49
CA PHE A 98 11.56 -5.86 0.26
C PHE A 98 10.63 -6.72 -0.58
N ALA A 99 9.79 -6.15 -1.43
CA ALA A 99 8.94 -6.90 -2.36
C ALA A 99 9.77 -7.76 -3.33
N VAL A 100 10.81 -7.19 -3.93
CA VAL A 100 11.75 -7.91 -4.81
C VAL A 100 12.45 -9.05 -4.06
N LEU A 101 12.89 -8.78 -2.83
CA LEU A 101 13.55 -9.79 -1.98
C LEU A 101 12.61 -10.95 -1.63
N MET A 102 11.35 -10.67 -1.31
CA MET A 102 10.36 -11.71 -1.00
C MET A 102 9.91 -12.47 -2.25
N GLY A 103 9.93 -11.83 -3.41
CA GLY A 103 9.67 -12.46 -4.71
C GLY A 103 10.88 -13.15 -5.34
N GLU A 104 11.98 -13.37 -4.57
CA GLU A 104 13.21 -14.04 -5.05
C GLU A 104 13.85 -13.35 -6.26
N GLY A 105 13.80 -12.03 -6.32
CA GLY A 105 14.40 -11.22 -7.39
C GLY A 105 13.51 -10.96 -8.59
N GLU A 106 12.22 -11.35 -8.53
CA GLU A 106 11.25 -10.99 -9.57
C GLU A 106 11.06 -9.48 -9.65
N GLU A 107 10.91 -8.98 -10.88
CA GLU A 107 10.53 -7.59 -11.10
C GLU A 107 9.14 -7.30 -10.55
N MET A 108 9.04 -6.24 -9.75
CA MET A 108 7.79 -5.85 -9.10
C MET A 108 7.20 -4.58 -9.72
N TYR A 109 5.88 -4.43 -9.64
CA TYR A 109 5.17 -3.19 -9.93
C TYR A 109 4.27 -2.81 -8.75
N CYS A 110 3.99 -1.53 -8.61
CA CYS A 110 3.00 -1.05 -7.65
C CYS A 110 1.60 -1.36 -8.19
N GLU A 111 0.84 -2.17 -7.48
CA GLU A 111 -0.50 -2.60 -7.87
C GLU A 111 -1.56 -1.62 -7.40
N GLN A 112 -1.42 -1.14 -6.17
CA GLN A 112 -2.35 -0.18 -5.57
C GLN A 112 -1.67 0.70 -4.53
N SER A 113 -2.28 1.87 -4.30
CA SER A 113 -2.11 2.65 -3.08
C SER A 113 -3.41 3.38 -2.79
N HIS A 114 -3.90 3.31 -1.54
CA HIS A 114 -5.08 4.02 -1.10
C HIS A 114 -5.04 4.37 0.38
N LEU A 115 -5.72 5.44 0.77
CA LEU A 115 -5.83 5.85 2.16
C LEU A 115 -6.89 5.04 2.89
N THR A 116 -6.67 4.84 4.17
CA THR A 116 -7.68 4.33 5.10
C THR A 116 -7.80 5.26 6.29
N TYR A 117 -9.03 5.56 6.68
CA TYR A 117 -9.33 6.41 7.82
C TYR A 117 -10.58 5.87 8.51
N LYS A 118 -10.40 5.53 9.77
CA LYS A 118 -11.43 4.92 10.61
C LYS A 118 -11.54 5.65 11.95
N ALA A 119 -12.72 5.67 12.48
CA ALA A 119 -12.99 6.06 13.85
C ALA A 119 -14.22 5.30 14.35
N MET A 120 -14.45 5.30 15.65
CA MET A 120 -15.60 4.64 16.26
C MET A 120 -16.91 5.14 15.62
N ASN A 121 -17.81 4.21 15.29
CA ASN A 121 -19.11 4.45 14.65
C ASN A 121 -19.04 5.02 13.22
N THR A 122 -17.92 4.91 12.51
CA THR A 122 -17.90 5.11 11.05
C THR A 122 -18.48 3.89 10.34
N LYS A 123 -18.83 4.04 9.05
CA LYS A 123 -19.35 2.92 8.23
C LYS A 123 -18.38 1.74 8.14
N ASP A 124 -17.08 2.00 8.29
CA ASP A 124 -16.02 1.00 8.21
C ASP A 124 -15.61 0.46 9.61
N ASP A 125 -16.32 0.89 10.67
CA ASP A 125 -16.12 0.42 12.04
C ASP A 125 -16.94 -0.84 12.30
N PHE A 126 -16.43 -1.96 11.84
CA PHE A 126 -17.04 -3.29 12.05
C PHE A 126 -15.98 -4.39 12.10
N GLU A 127 -16.36 -5.52 12.66
CA GLU A 127 -15.55 -6.74 12.66
C GLU A 127 -15.62 -7.41 11.30
N GLN A 128 -14.49 -7.44 10.60
CA GLN A 128 -14.37 -8.19 9.36
C GLN A 128 -14.22 -9.68 9.63
N ALA A 129 -14.67 -10.52 8.71
CA ALA A 129 -14.28 -11.92 8.70
C ALA A 129 -12.78 -12.05 8.39
N MET A 130 -12.14 -13.06 8.97
CA MET A 130 -10.76 -13.41 8.64
C MET A 130 -10.66 -13.77 7.16
N HIS A 131 -9.75 -13.13 6.41
CA HIS A 131 -9.66 -13.31 4.96
C HIS A 131 -8.23 -13.25 4.43
N LEU A 132 -8.09 -13.63 3.17
CA LEU A 132 -6.86 -13.50 2.37
C LEU A 132 -7.14 -12.56 1.21
N ASP A 133 -6.20 -11.68 0.92
CA ASP A 133 -6.36 -10.64 -0.11
C ASP A 133 -6.39 -11.21 -1.54
N TYR A 134 -5.79 -12.36 -1.80
CA TYR A 134 -5.76 -12.88 -3.16
C TYR A 134 -7.16 -13.04 -3.80
N GLY A 135 -8.20 -13.24 -3.00
CA GLY A 135 -9.56 -13.48 -3.49
C GLY A 135 -10.16 -12.31 -4.30
N ASN A 136 -9.72 -11.10 -4.04
CA ASN A 136 -10.16 -9.89 -4.75
C ASN A 136 -9.02 -9.11 -5.43
N HIS A 137 -7.77 -9.58 -5.28
CA HIS A 137 -6.60 -9.00 -5.93
C HIS A 137 -6.10 -9.83 -7.12
N THR A 138 -6.62 -11.02 -7.33
CA THR A 138 -6.16 -11.90 -8.40
C THR A 138 -7.31 -12.50 -9.20
N LEU A 139 -7.09 -12.71 -10.49
CA LEU A 139 -8.01 -13.42 -11.37
C LEU A 139 -7.75 -14.94 -11.34
N ALA A 140 -6.51 -15.34 -11.12
CA ALA A 140 -6.11 -16.75 -11.02
C ALA A 140 -5.62 -17.04 -9.59
N TYR A 141 -5.69 -18.30 -9.16
CA TYR A 141 -5.19 -18.71 -7.85
C TYR A 141 -3.66 -18.59 -7.80
N PRO A 142 -3.08 -17.81 -6.88
CA PRO A 142 -1.63 -17.71 -6.74
C PRO A 142 -1.07 -18.93 -6.01
N PRO A 143 -0.18 -19.73 -6.62
CA PRO A 143 0.46 -20.81 -5.92
C PRO A 143 1.42 -20.32 -4.83
N ASP A 144 1.75 -21.17 -3.87
CA ASP A 144 2.68 -20.84 -2.79
C ASP A 144 4.14 -20.95 -3.27
N VAL A 145 4.49 -20.09 -4.20
CA VAL A 145 5.83 -19.95 -4.78
C VAL A 145 6.22 -18.48 -4.76
N PRO A 146 7.40 -18.11 -4.22
CA PRO A 146 7.80 -16.70 -4.03
C PRO A 146 7.62 -15.80 -5.24
N LYS A 147 7.92 -16.30 -6.45
CA LYS A 147 7.76 -15.52 -7.69
C LYS A 147 6.31 -15.11 -8.03
N TYR A 148 5.33 -15.59 -7.27
CA TYR A 148 3.92 -15.19 -7.39
C TYR A 148 3.42 -14.48 -6.13
N TRP A 149 4.32 -14.10 -5.21
CA TRP A 149 3.91 -13.44 -3.99
C TRP A 149 3.70 -11.94 -4.22
N GLN A 150 2.54 -11.50 -3.85
CA GLN A 150 2.20 -10.10 -3.66
C GLN A 150 2.52 -9.72 -2.22
N THR A 151 3.14 -8.57 -2.02
CA THR A 151 3.45 -8.02 -0.70
C THR A 151 2.61 -6.78 -0.46
N ALA A 152 1.84 -6.78 0.61
CA ALA A 152 1.03 -5.67 1.07
C ALA A 152 1.71 -4.95 2.23
N TYR A 153 1.55 -3.65 2.25
CA TYR A 153 2.08 -2.72 3.25
C TYR A 153 0.93 -1.86 3.76
N LEU A 154 0.81 -1.76 5.08
CA LEU A 154 -0.12 -0.84 5.72
C LEU A 154 0.67 0.10 6.62
N TYR A 155 0.79 1.34 6.20
CA TYR A 155 1.28 2.43 7.03
C TYR A 155 0.25 2.79 8.10
N TYR A 156 0.72 3.02 9.30
CA TYR A 156 -0.06 3.59 10.39
C TYR A 156 0.45 4.99 10.72
N PHE A 157 -0.35 6.01 10.40
CA PHE A 157 0.00 7.43 10.66
C PHE A 157 -0.46 7.92 12.03
N THR A 158 -1.19 7.10 12.76
CA THR A 158 -1.60 7.32 14.15
C THR A 158 -1.23 6.12 14.99
N ASP A 159 -1.09 6.30 16.32
CA ASP A 159 -0.91 5.17 17.23
C ASP A 159 -2.06 4.18 17.08
N VAL A 160 -1.73 2.90 17.04
CA VAL A 160 -2.71 1.81 17.01
C VAL A 160 -2.69 1.10 18.36
N THR A 161 -3.79 1.21 19.09
CA THR A 161 -4.01 0.51 20.36
C THR A 161 -5.03 -0.61 20.18
N LEU A 162 -5.21 -1.44 21.21
CA LEU A 162 -6.25 -2.48 21.19
C LEU A 162 -7.67 -1.92 21.02
N GLU A 163 -7.89 -0.65 21.39
CA GLU A 163 -9.20 0.01 21.34
C GLU A 163 -9.48 0.71 20.00
N SER A 164 -8.46 0.97 19.20
CA SER A 164 -8.56 1.73 17.94
C SER A 164 -8.81 0.86 16.70
N GLY A 165 -9.43 -0.30 16.87
CA GLY A 165 -9.76 -1.21 15.79
C GLY A 165 -8.52 -1.72 15.03
N PRO A 166 -7.53 -2.35 15.72
CA PRO A 166 -6.29 -2.81 15.09
C PRO A 166 -6.56 -3.83 13.99
N THR A 167 -5.65 -3.91 13.02
CA THR A 167 -5.62 -5.06 12.13
C THR A 167 -5.20 -6.30 12.93
N ALA A 168 -5.94 -7.39 12.79
CA ALA A 168 -5.53 -8.69 13.33
C ALA A 168 -4.94 -9.53 12.18
N VAL A 169 -3.83 -10.20 12.46
CA VAL A 169 -3.14 -11.12 11.54
C VAL A 169 -3.00 -12.48 12.20
N CYS A 170 -3.02 -13.56 11.41
CA CYS A 170 -2.74 -14.90 11.90
C CYS A 170 -1.46 -15.42 11.26
N SER A 171 -0.54 -15.93 12.08
CA SER A 171 0.68 -16.56 11.55
C SER A 171 0.35 -17.77 10.69
N LYS A 172 1.02 -17.91 9.55
CA LYS A 172 0.89 -19.08 8.67
C LYS A 172 1.29 -20.40 9.34
N GLN A 173 1.91 -20.37 10.50
CA GLN A 173 2.19 -21.58 11.31
C GLN A 173 0.94 -22.22 11.91
N HIS A 174 -0.18 -21.48 11.96
CA HIS A 174 -1.44 -21.96 12.51
C HIS A 174 -2.44 -22.48 11.46
N TYR A 175 -2.02 -22.51 10.19
CA TYR A 175 -2.80 -23.12 9.12
C TYR A 175 -1.84 -23.74 8.09
N SER A 176 -2.17 -24.95 7.63
CA SER A 176 -1.26 -25.77 6.82
C SER A 176 -1.83 -26.14 5.45
N GLU A 177 -3.00 -25.61 5.10
CA GLU A 177 -3.62 -25.93 3.83
C GLU A 177 -2.80 -25.41 2.66
N ARG A 178 -2.51 -26.29 1.71
CA ARG A 178 -1.84 -25.93 0.48
C ARG A 178 -2.71 -25.02 -0.39
N ILE A 179 -4.02 -25.29 -0.40
CA ILE A 179 -5.01 -24.52 -1.17
C ILE A 179 -5.91 -23.79 -0.18
N LEU A 180 -5.82 -22.46 -0.17
CA LEU A 180 -6.53 -21.58 0.76
C LEU A 180 -7.85 -21.09 0.14
N VAL A 181 -8.76 -22.02 -0.14
CA VAL A 181 -10.10 -21.73 -0.68
C VAL A 181 -11.14 -22.44 0.19
N PRO A 182 -12.20 -21.74 0.64
CA PRO A 182 -12.49 -20.32 0.43
C PRO A 182 -11.48 -19.41 1.14
N ASN A 183 -11.43 -18.14 0.71
CA ASN A 183 -10.49 -17.13 1.27
C ASN A 183 -11.10 -16.28 2.38
N HIS A 184 -12.35 -16.49 2.75
CA HIS A 184 -13.04 -15.82 3.86
C HIS A 184 -13.60 -16.88 4.82
N HIS A 185 -13.39 -16.68 6.11
CA HIS A 185 -13.83 -17.58 7.15
C HIS A 185 -14.42 -16.82 8.34
N THR A 186 -15.51 -17.35 8.89
CA THR A 186 -16.03 -16.88 10.18
C THR A 186 -15.32 -17.60 11.32
N ARG A 187 -15.45 -17.08 12.55
CA ARG A 187 -14.91 -17.74 13.75
C ARG A 187 -15.47 -19.16 13.95
N GLU A 188 -16.72 -19.39 13.57
CA GLU A 188 -17.37 -20.71 13.68
C GLU A 188 -16.80 -21.70 12.67
N SER A 189 -16.43 -21.22 11.48
CA SER A 189 -15.90 -22.10 10.41
C SER A 189 -14.43 -22.45 10.60
N ARG A 190 -13.63 -21.54 11.17
CA ARG A 190 -12.18 -21.65 11.35
C ARG A 190 -11.73 -21.02 12.68
N PRO A 191 -12.14 -21.58 13.84
CA PRO A 191 -11.80 -20.99 15.14
C PRO A 191 -10.28 -20.83 15.35
N GLU A 192 -9.46 -21.75 14.84
CA GLU A 192 -8.01 -21.75 15.06
C GLU A 192 -7.30 -20.51 14.51
N ILE A 193 -7.76 -19.92 13.39
CA ILE A 193 -7.15 -18.70 12.87
C ILE A 193 -7.55 -17.45 13.66
N TYR A 194 -8.66 -17.50 14.38
CA TYR A 194 -9.09 -16.41 15.28
C TYR A 194 -8.48 -16.53 16.68
N ASP A 195 -8.31 -17.77 17.18
CA ASP A 195 -7.75 -18.00 18.50
C ASP A 195 -6.24 -17.73 18.54
N ASN A 196 -5.59 -17.76 17.37
CA ASN A 196 -4.18 -17.46 17.19
C ASN A 196 -3.94 -16.11 16.48
N GLU A 197 -4.95 -15.23 16.44
CA GLU A 197 -4.75 -13.90 15.87
C GLU A 197 -3.90 -13.01 16.78
N VAL A 198 -3.02 -12.24 16.15
CA VAL A 198 -2.25 -11.17 16.79
C VAL A 198 -2.84 -9.83 16.37
N LYS A 199 -3.28 -9.04 17.31
CA LYS A 199 -3.74 -7.66 17.08
C LYS A 199 -2.54 -6.74 16.97
N VAL A 200 -2.37 -6.13 15.81
CA VAL A 200 -1.23 -5.23 15.51
C VAL A 200 -1.41 -3.93 16.26
N THR A 201 -0.66 -3.75 17.34
CA THR A 201 -0.54 -2.48 18.07
C THR A 201 0.84 -1.90 17.84
N CYS A 202 0.93 -0.62 17.54
CA CYS A 202 2.21 0.03 17.22
C CYS A 202 2.10 1.56 17.34
N PRO A 203 3.23 2.26 17.54
CA PRO A 203 3.27 3.72 17.49
C PRO A 203 3.00 4.25 16.06
N ALA A 204 2.62 5.52 15.99
CA ALA A 204 2.50 6.24 14.71
C ALA A 204 3.83 6.19 13.93
N GLY A 205 3.75 6.11 12.61
CA GLY A 205 4.92 5.95 11.74
C GLY A 205 5.37 4.50 11.53
N SER A 206 4.63 3.52 12.07
CA SER A 206 4.92 2.09 11.88
C SER A 206 4.34 1.55 10.58
N LEU A 207 4.85 0.41 10.15
CA LEU A 207 4.45 -0.31 8.94
C LEU A 207 4.14 -1.77 9.28
N LEU A 208 2.95 -2.25 8.93
CA LEU A 208 2.65 -3.67 8.85
C LEU A 208 2.95 -4.14 7.43
N VAL A 209 3.77 -5.19 7.30
CA VAL A 209 4.07 -5.87 6.04
C VAL A 209 3.47 -7.25 6.09
N TYR A 210 2.72 -7.67 5.07
CA TYR A 210 2.13 -9.01 5.04
C TYR A 210 1.99 -9.57 3.62
N SER A 211 1.94 -10.90 3.54
CA SER A 211 1.73 -11.63 2.30
C SER A 211 0.24 -11.69 1.95
N MET A 212 -0.10 -11.67 0.66
CA MET A 212 -1.48 -11.95 0.20
C MET A 212 -2.06 -13.26 0.74
N ARG A 213 -1.22 -14.16 1.23
CA ARG A 213 -1.59 -15.45 1.81
C ARG A 213 -1.67 -15.44 3.33
N THR A 214 -1.52 -14.28 3.96
CA THR A 214 -1.66 -14.11 5.41
C THR A 214 -3.10 -13.84 5.77
N PHE A 215 -3.71 -14.69 6.57
CA PHE A 215 -5.04 -14.43 7.12
C PHE A 215 -5.00 -13.18 7.99
N HIS A 216 -5.87 -12.23 7.67
CA HIS A 216 -5.99 -10.99 8.42
C HIS A 216 -7.43 -10.47 8.38
N ARG A 217 -7.70 -9.49 9.24
CA ARG A 217 -8.99 -8.80 9.29
C ARG A 217 -8.89 -7.43 9.97
N GLY A 218 -9.76 -6.52 9.60
CA GLY A 218 -10.00 -5.33 10.40
C GLY A 218 -10.87 -5.67 11.60
N THR A 219 -10.55 -5.10 12.77
CA THR A 219 -11.39 -5.20 13.95
C THR A 219 -12.17 -3.89 14.17
N ALA A 220 -13.27 -3.96 14.92
CA ALA A 220 -14.03 -2.79 15.32
C ALA A 220 -13.30 -2.00 16.43
N PHE A 221 -13.64 -0.72 16.55
CA PHE A 221 -13.23 0.10 17.68
C PHE A 221 -13.96 -0.33 18.94
N THR A 222 -13.25 -0.37 20.04
CA THR A 222 -13.83 -0.61 21.38
C THR A 222 -13.70 0.61 22.29
N GLY A 223 -13.00 1.66 21.86
CA GLY A 223 -12.84 2.93 22.54
C GLY A 223 -12.82 4.11 21.56
N ALA A 224 -13.34 5.25 21.98
CA ALA A 224 -13.50 6.47 21.17
C ALA A 224 -12.27 7.41 21.23
N ASN A 225 -11.15 6.95 21.74
CA ASN A 225 -10.05 7.83 22.14
C ASN A 225 -9.27 8.46 20.98
N ARG A 226 -9.24 7.82 19.81
CA ARG A 226 -8.50 8.30 18.62
C ARG A 226 -9.09 7.69 17.35
N GLY A 227 -8.91 8.37 16.21
CA GLY A 227 -9.09 7.77 14.91
C GLY A 227 -7.83 7.01 14.46
N ARG A 228 -7.98 6.13 13.50
CA ARG A 228 -6.88 5.41 12.85
C ARG A 228 -6.74 5.87 11.41
N LEU A 229 -5.58 6.44 11.09
CA LEU A 229 -5.20 6.89 9.74
C LEU A 229 -4.09 5.99 9.22
N GLY A 230 -4.18 5.62 7.97
CA GLY A 230 -3.17 4.78 7.34
C GLY A 230 -3.22 4.82 5.82
N MET A 231 -2.31 4.10 5.19
CA MET A 231 -2.23 3.96 3.74
C MET A 231 -1.82 2.54 3.38
N PHE A 232 -2.61 1.90 2.54
CA PHE A 232 -2.23 0.64 1.92
C PHE A 232 -1.40 0.89 0.67
N VAL A 233 -0.35 0.09 0.51
CA VAL A 233 0.44 -0.01 -0.72
C VAL A 233 0.65 -1.49 -1.01
N THR A 234 0.57 -1.91 -2.27
CA THR A 234 0.78 -3.31 -2.64
C THR A 234 1.68 -3.39 -3.87
N TYR A 235 2.65 -4.31 -3.80
CA TYR A 235 3.53 -4.65 -4.90
C TYR A 235 3.28 -6.09 -5.34
N ALA A 236 3.24 -6.30 -6.65
CA ALA A 236 3.05 -7.61 -7.28
C ALA A 236 4.08 -7.84 -8.39
N PRO A 237 4.38 -9.12 -8.74
CA PRO A 237 5.31 -9.43 -9.81
C PRO A 237 4.80 -8.92 -11.18
N LYS A 238 5.65 -8.25 -11.95
CA LYS A 238 5.31 -7.72 -13.29
C LYS A 238 4.80 -8.79 -14.27
N ALA A 239 5.27 -10.01 -14.13
CA ALA A 239 4.84 -11.14 -14.95
C ALA A 239 3.39 -11.57 -14.65
N CYS A 240 2.85 -11.23 -13.48
CA CYS A 240 1.52 -11.65 -13.05
C CYS A 240 0.45 -10.62 -13.41
N ARG A 241 0.19 -10.38 -14.68
CA ARG A 241 -0.84 -9.44 -15.17
C ARG A 241 -2.27 -9.77 -14.72
N TRP A 242 -2.48 -10.96 -14.19
CA TRP A 242 -3.73 -11.40 -13.58
C TRP A 242 -3.86 -10.99 -12.09
N MET A 243 -2.87 -10.33 -11.53
CA MET A 243 -2.94 -9.63 -10.24
C MET A 243 -3.29 -8.16 -10.48
N GLY A 244 -4.07 -7.57 -9.61
CA GLY A 244 -4.39 -6.15 -9.62
C GLY A 244 -5.81 -5.85 -9.17
N ILE A 245 -5.93 -4.90 -8.26
CA ILE A 245 -7.22 -4.41 -7.77
C ILE A 245 -7.61 -3.09 -8.47
N VAL A 246 -6.62 -2.31 -8.90
CA VAL A 246 -6.80 -1.02 -9.56
C VAL A 246 -5.99 -0.97 -10.85
N GLY A 247 -6.66 -0.66 -11.95
CA GLY A 247 -5.98 -0.38 -13.22
C GLY A 247 -5.58 1.09 -13.32
N TRP A 248 -4.31 1.43 -13.36
CA TRP A 248 -3.83 2.80 -13.51
C TRP A 248 -4.40 3.52 -14.76
N PRO A 249 -4.61 2.84 -15.92
CA PRO A 249 -5.19 3.46 -17.10
C PRO A 249 -6.53 4.17 -16.85
N ILE A 250 -7.35 3.71 -15.92
CA ILE A 250 -8.64 4.34 -15.58
C ILE A 250 -8.46 5.75 -14.97
N SER A 251 -7.31 5.99 -14.36
CA SER A 251 -6.97 7.27 -13.73
C SER A 251 -6.08 8.16 -14.60
N ALA A 252 -5.56 7.66 -15.72
CA ALA A 252 -4.56 8.34 -16.54
C ALA A 252 -5.01 9.69 -17.14
N GLY A 253 -6.33 9.91 -17.25
CA GLY A 253 -6.89 11.19 -17.68
C GLY A 253 -7.13 12.20 -16.56
N LYS A 254 -7.01 11.80 -15.29
CA LYS A 254 -7.24 12.69 -14.13
C LYS A 254 -6.07 13.69 -13.98
N PRO A 255 -6.34 14.97 -13.62
CA PRO A 255 -5.28 15.98 -13.45
C PRO A 255 -4.16 15.54 -12.50
N ALA A 256 -4.49 15.01 -11.34
CA ALA A 256 -3.49 14.54 -10.35
C ALA A 256 -2.61 13.40 -10.90
N PHE A 257 -3.14 12.52 -11.75
CA PHE A 257 -2.36 11.45 -12.37
C PHE A 257 -1.41 12.02 -13.43
N LYS A 258 -1.88 12.97 -14.24
CA LYS A 258 -1.03 13.65 -15.24
C LYS A 258 0.11 14.40 -14.56
N GLU A 259 -0.20 15.22 -13.56
CA GLU A 259 0.79 15.96 -12.77
C GLU A 259 1.82 15.01 -12.15
N TRP A 260 1.39 13.86 -11.62
CA TRP A 260 2.30 12.90 -11.03
C TRP A 260 3.21 12.25 -12.10
N ILE A 261 2.66 11.76 -13.22
CA ILE A 261 3.43 11.16 -14.32
C ILE A 261 4.49 12.14 -14.85
N GLU A 262 4.14 13.42 -14.97
CA GLU A 262 5.04 14.45 -15.49
C GLU A 262 6.27 14.67 -14.61
N ARG A 263 6.11 14.59 -13.29
CA ARG A 263 7.21 14.78 -12.32
C ARG A 263 7.91 13.51 -11.86
N ALA A 264 7.30 12.34 -12.08
CA ALA A 264 7.82 11.05 -11.65
C ALA A 264 9.16 10.73 -12.31
N SER A 265 10.03 10.01 -11.62
CA SER A 265 11.24 9.45 -12.18
C SER A 265 10.93 8.34 -13.19
N VAL A 266 11.91 7.96 -14.01
CA VAL A 266 11.80 6.79 -14.91
C VAL A 266 11.47 5.53 -14.12
N GLU A 267 12.14 5.33 -12.98
CA GLU A 267 11.93 4.18 -12.09
C GLU A 267 10.50 4.15 -11.55
N GLU A 268 9.99 5.27 -11.02
CA GLU A 268 8.62 5.35 -10.52
C GLU A 268 7.58 5.07 -11.60
N ARG A 269 7.76 5.59 -12.81
CA ARG A 269 6.89 5.28 -13.96
C ARG A 269 6.92 3.79 -14.31
N ASN A 270 8.11 3.18 -14.28
CA ASN A 270 8.28 1.76 -14.54
C ASN A 270 7.56 0.88 -13.50
N LEU A 271 7.53 1.30 -12.23
CA LEU A 271 6.76 0.64 -11.17
C LEU A 271 5.23 0.67 -11.39
N LEU A 272 4.73 1.52 -12.29
CA LEU A 272 3.35 1.50 -12.77
C LEU A 272 3.16 0.70 -14.06
N GLY A 273 4.23 0.07 -14.56
CA GLY A 273 4.22 -0.66 -15.82
C GLY A 273 4.43 0.24 -17.07
N PHE A 274 4.95 1.46 -16.89
CA PHE A 274 5.33 2.32 -18.01
C PHE A 274 6.56 1.72 -18.71
N PRO A 275 6.64 1.70 -20.05
CA PRO A 275 7.76 1.11 -20.76
C PRO A 275 9.09 1.78 -20.41
N GLU A 276 10.11 0.96 -20.13
CA GLU A 276 11.47 1.46 -19.83
C GLU A 276 12.12 2.14 -21.04
N PRO A 277 13.09 3.05 -20.82
CA PRO A 277 13.95 3.53 -21.87
C PRO A 277 14.63 2.34 -22.62
N GLY A 278 14.62 2.38 -23.95
CA GLY A 278 15.15 1.28 -24.78
C GLY A 278 14.19 0.12 -25.05
N HIS A 279 12.99 0.12 -24.47
CA HIS A 279 11.97 -0.86 -24.82
C HIS A 279 11.48 -0.64 -26.27
N GLU A 280 11.17 -1.73 -27.01
CA GLU A 280 10.70 -1.70 -28.40
C GLU A 280 9.43 -0.87 -28.65
N TYR A 281 8.69 -0.55 -27.58
CA TYR A 281 7.54 0.34 -27.64
C TYR A 281 7.90 1.76 -28.11
N TRP A 282 9.13 2.23 -27.81
CA TRP A 282 9.54 3.61 -28.11
C TRP A 282 9.90 3.76 -29.59
N THR A 283 9.09 4.52 -30.29
CA THR A 283 9.26 4.97 -31.67
C THR A 283 9.04 6.48 -31.72
N ASP A 284 9.36 7.15 -32.82
CA ASP A 284 9.06 8.58 -32.97
C ASP A 284 7.57 8.88 -32.70
N GLU A 285 6.67 8.03 -33.22
CA GLU A 285 5.24 8.15 -33.02
C GLU A 285 4.85 8.05 -31.54
N THR A 286 5.34 7.06 -30.82
CA THR A 286 4.98 6.85 -29.40
C THR A 286 5.61 7.89 -28.49
N LEU A 287 6.83 8.36 -28.78
CA LEU A 287 7.47 9.47 -28.08
C LEU A 287 6.67 10.77 -28.21
N ASP A 288 6.22 11.09 -29.41
CA ASP A 288 5.41 12.29 -29.66
C ASP A 288 4.00 12.13 -29.05
N GLY A 289 3.41 10.95 -29.13
CA GLY A 289 2.11 10.65 -28.53
C GLY A 289 2.10 10.73 -27.00
N VAL A 290 3.12 10.16 -26.36
CA VAL A 290 3.28 10.23 -24.89
C VAL A 290 3.59 11.66 -24.45
N GLY A 291 4.51 12.36 -25.14
CA GLY A 291 4.81 13.77 -24.85
C GLY A 291 3.61 14.71 -25.02
N ALA A 292 2.75 14.45 -26.00
CA ALA A 292 1.50 15.18 -26.17
C ALA A 292 0.48 14.90 -25.04
N ARG A 293 0.44 13.64 -24.56
CA ARG A 293 -0.47 13.25 -23.47
C ARG A 293 -0.04 13.79 -22.11
N PHE A 294 1.26 13.80 -21.84
CA PHE A 294 1.90 14.25 -20.60
C PHE A 294 2.90 15.34 -20.93
N SER A 295 2.39 16.55 -21.20
CA SER A 295 3.18 17.65 -21.81
C SER A 295 4.30 18.21 -20.93
N GLY A 296 4.25 18.00 -19.62
CA GLY A 296 5.30 18.35 -18.66
C GLY A 296 6.32 17.25 -18.41
N MET A 297 6.16 16.06 -19.02
CA MET A 297 7.07 14.93 -18.82
C MET A 297 8.38 15.14 -19.56
N ASP A 298 9.51 14.94 -18.86
CA ASP A 298 10.81 14.85 -19.51
C ASP A 298 10.93 13.57 -20.36
N MET A 299 10.99 13.76 -21.67
CA MET A 299 11.09 12.66 -22.65
C MET A 299 12.55 12.32 -23.01
N THR A 300 13.53 13.08 -22.51
CA THR A 300 14.96 12.88 -22.81
C THR A 300 15.44 11.46 -22.52
N PRO A 301 15.15 10.85 -21.34
CA PRO A 301 15.63 9.50 -21.05
C PRO A 301 15.14 8.44 -22.04
N TYR A 302 14.01 8.66 -22.68
CA TYR A 302 13.42 7.71 -23.64
C TYR A 302 13.91 7.93 -25.06
N ARG A 303 14.30 9.17 -25.41
CA ARG A 303 14.86 9.52 -26.73
C ARG A 303 16.33 9.14 -26.86
N ASP A 304 17.13 9.31 -25.81
CA ASP A 304 18.58 9.14 -25.84
C ASP A 304 19.03 7.70 -26.06
N VAL A 305 18.18 6.72 -25.81
CA VAL A 305 18.48 5.28 -25.98
C VAL A 305 17.95 4.69 -27.29
N MET A 306 17.35 5.50 -28.16
CA MET A 306 16.91 5.07 -29.50
C MET A 306 17.99 5.22 -30.57
N ASN A 307 19.17 5.75 -30.24
CA ASN A 307 20.28 5.99 -31.15
C ASN A 307 21.31 4.87 -31.16
#